data_3e001dbe6138f35db1cbf92dad0a08fd
#
_entry.id   3e001dbe6138f35db1cbf92dad0a08fd
#
_cell.length_a   1.000
_cell.length_b   1.000
_cell.length_c   1.000
_cell.angle_alpha   90.00
_cell.angle_beta   90.00
_cell.angle_gamma   90.00
#
_symmetry.space_group_name_H-M   'P 1'
#
loop_
_entity.id
_entity.type
_entity.pdbx_description
1 polymer ?
#
loop_
_entity_poly.entity_id
_entity_poly.type
_entity_poly.pdbx_seq_one_letter_code
_entity_poly.pdbx_strand_id
1 'polypeptide(L)'
;MFLHVEASPDMTLREAHEYVVMFEKALGKRLNTTRIETHIEPEDRLCAPENALPFDADLHYVRAAVDSILPEFPMVSNVHDLRLTHMGGTPLVSFHCIIDGDLSLAVAHDVATDMERRLRTCAPKLDRILIHTDPSALIVMPEER
;
A
#
# COMPACT_ATOMS: atom_id res chain seq x y z
N MET A 1 0.92 -14.34 0.70
CA MET A 1 0.65 -14.32 -0.77
C MET A 1 0.39 -12.88 -1.14
N PHE A 2 1.02 -12.40 -2.22
CA PHE A 2 0.83 -11.03 -2.71
C PHE A 2 0.00 -11.07 -3.99
N LEU A 3 -0.95 -10.17 -4.12
CA LEU A 3 -1.86 -10.07 -5.26
C LEU A 3 -1.99 -8.61 -5.69
N HIS A 4 -2.09 -8.38 -6.97
CA HIS A 4 -2.58 -7.13 -7.54
C HIS A 4 -4.06 -7.30 -7.87
N VAL A 5 -4.88 -6.34 -7.49
CA VAL A 5 -6.32 -6.32 -7.75
C VAL A 5 -6.64 -5.03 -8.49
N GLU A 6 -7.09 -5.16 -9.72
CA GLU A 6 -7.58 -4.03 -10.50
C GLU A 6 -9.02 -3.72 -10.12
N ALA A 7 -9.32 -2.43 -9.95
CA ALA A 7 -10.66 -1.95 -9.63
C ALA A 7 -11.00 -0.73 -10.49
N SER A 8 -12.29 -0.45 -10.67
CA SER A 8 -12.71 0.71 -11.43
C SER A 8 -12.11 2.01 -10.86
N PRO A 9 -11.51 2.87 -11.69
CA PRO A 9 -10.95 4.15 -11.26
C PRO A 9 -11.99 5.11 -10.68
N ASP A 10 -13.29 4.89 -10.95
CA ASP A 10 -14.39 5.70 -10.45
C ASP A 10 -14.85 5.31 -9.03
N MET A 11 -14.35 4.19 -8.51
CA MET A 11 -14.64 3.78 -7.13
C MET A 11 -13.91 4.67 -6.15
N THR A 12 -14.53 4.90 -4.99
CA THR A 12 -13.81 5.48 -3.86
C THR A 12 -12.82 4.46 -3.28
N LEU A 13 -11.78 4.95 -2.60
CA LEU A 13 -10.84 4.08 -1.89
C LEU A 13 -11.58 3.16 -0.89
N ARG A 14 -12.59 3.70 -0.21
CA ARG A 14 -13.39 2.94 0.76
C ARG A 14 -14.10 1.75 0.12
N GLU A 15 -14.78 1.97 -0.98
CA GLU A 15 -15.47 0.89 -1.72
C GLU A 15 -14.49 -0.17 -2.20
N ALA A 16 -13.40 0.24 -2.85
CA ALA A 16 -12.37 -0.67 -3.33
C ALA A 16 -11.77 -1.50 -2.19
N HIS A 17 -11.46 -0.87 -1.06
CA HIS A 17 -10.91 -1.52 0.12
C HIS A 17 -11.89 -2.53 0.72
N GLU A 18 -13.18 -2.23 0.83
CA GLU A 18 -14.20 -3.17 1.34
C GLU A 18 -14.28 -4.43 0.48
N TYR A 19 -14.26 -4.29 -0.85
CA TYR A 19 -14.25 -5.44 -1.76
C TYR A 19 -13.01 -6.30 -1.60
N VAL A 20 -11.84 -5.68 -1.49
CA VAL A 20 -10.57 -6.39 -1.31
C VAL A 20 -10.53 -7.15 0.01
N VAL A 21 -10.96 -6.55 1.12
CA VAL A 21 -11.05 -7.23 2.43
C VAL A 21 -11.99 -8.44 2.37
N MET A 22 -13.11 -8.33 1.67
CA MET A 22 -14.03 -9.47 1.46
C MET A 22 -13.36 -10.58 0.63
N PHE A 23 -12.67 -10.20 -0.43
CA PHE A 23 -11.93 -11.12 -1.31
C PHE A 23 -10.82 -11.86 -0.55
N GLU A 24 -9.98 -11.14 0.20
CA GLU A 24 -8.90 -11.71 1.02
C GLU A 24 -9.43 -12.72 2.03
N LYS A 25 -10.52 -12.37 2.74
CA LYS A 25 -11.19 -13.28 3.68
C LYS A 25 -11.70 -14.56 3.00
N ALA A 26 -12.30 -14.42 1.83
CA ALA A 26 -12.82 -15.56 1.08
C ALA A 26 -11.68 -16.46 0.56
N LEU A 27 -10.63 -15.85 0.03
CA LEU A 27 -9.46 -16.53 -0.49
C LEU A 27 -8.66 -17.23 0.62
N GLY A 28 -8.46 -16.54 1.76
CA GLY A 28 -7.77 -17.09 2.92
C GLY A 28 -8.44 -18.35 3.45
N LYS A 29 -9.78 -18.38 3.48
CA LYS A 29 -10.56 -19.58 3.86
C LYS A 29 -10.34 -20.74 2.88
N ARG A 30 -10.30 -20.45 1.58
CA ARG A 30 -10.12 -21.48 0.54
C ARG A 30 -8.73 -22.07 0.49
N LEU A 31 -7.71 -21.22 0.70
CA LEU A 31 -6.30 -21.61 0.62
C LEU A 31 -5.72 -22.04 1.98
N ASN A 32 -6.51 -21.99 3.04
CA ASN A 32 -6.05 -22.25 4.40
C ASN A 32 -4.78 -21.44 4.75
N THR A 33 -4.75 -20.17 4.35
CA THR A 33 -3.65 -19.25 4.61
C THR A 33 -4.13 -18.09 5.47
N THR A 34 -3.29 -17.65 6.41
CA THR A 34 -3.61 -16.55 7.32
C THR A 34 -3.09 -15.20 6.80
N ARG A 35 -2.34 -15.20 5.69
CA ARG A 35 -1.68 -14.00 5.21
C ARG A 35 -1.84 -13.84 3.70
N ILE A 36 -2.72 -12.92 3.32
CA ILE A 36 -2.88 -12.43 1.97
C ILE A 36 -2.68 -10.92 2.05
N GLU A 37 -1.90 -10.39 1.16
CA GLU A 37 -1.66 -8.94 0.99
C GLU A 37 -2.02 -8.60 -0.46
N THR A 38 -2.83 -7.59 -0.63
CA THR A 38 -3.30 -7.13 -1.94
C THR A 38 -2.86 -5.69 -2.18
N HIS A 39 -2.47 -5.41 -3.41
CA HIS A 39 -2.28 -4.06 -3.92
C HIS A 39 -3.46 -3.74 -4.85
N ILE A 40 -4.13 -2.62 -4.59
CA ILE A 40 -5.28 -2.19 -5.39
C ILE A 40 -4.81 -1.18 -6.41
N GLU A 41 -5.12 -1.42 -7.69
CA GLU A 41 -4.75 -0.55 -8.80
C GLU A 41 -6.00 -0.17 -9.61
N PRO A 42 -6.06 1.04 -10.19
CA PRO A 42 -7.06 1.36 -11.21
C PRO A 42 -6.84 0.52 -12.48
N GLU A 43 -7.91 0.13 -13.14
CA GLU A 43 -7.96 -0.82 -14.26
C GLU A 43 -7.04 -0.47 -15.45
N ASP A 44 -6.60 0.79 -15.61
CA ASP A 44 -5.84 1.26 -16.76
C ASP A 44 -4.32 1.50 -16.51
N ARG A 45 -3.77 1.10 -15.38
CA ARG A 45 -2.35 1.34 -15.05
C ARG A 45 -1.57 0.03 -14.91
N LEU A 46 -0.86 -0.34 -15.97
CA LEU A 46 0.15 -1.41 -15.96
C LEU A 46 1.41 -0.91 -15.23
N CYS A 47 1.67 -1.41 -14.03
CA CYS A 47 2.98 -1.26 -13.39
C CYS A 47 3.98 -2.23 -14.03
N ALA A 48 4.96 -1.71 -14.73
CA ALA A 48 6.08 -2.49 -15.27
C ALA A 48 7.18 -2.68 -14.21
N PRO A 49 7.76 -3.87 -14.04
CA PRO A 49 8.89 -4.09 -13.14
C PRO A 49 10.20 -3.67 -13.82
N GLU A 50 10.99 -2.79 -13.22
CA GLU A 50 12.35 -2.51 -13.65
C GLU A 50 13.40 -2.65 -12.53
N ASN A 51 14.33 -3.55 -12.79
CA ASN A 51 15.75 -3.67 -12.37
C ASN A 51 16.12 -3.82 -10.90
N ALA A 52 16.55 -5.03 -10.55
CA ALA A 52 17.10 -5.45 -9.28
C ALA A 52 18.57 -5.05 -9.04
N LEU A 53 18.91 -4.60 -7.84
CA LEU A 53 20.27 -4.41 -7.35
C LEU A 53 20.52 -5.17 -6.04
N PRO A 54 21.76 -5.60 -5.73
CA PRO A 54 22.08 -6.40 -4.56
C PRO A 54 21.95 -5.59 -3.25
N PHE A 55 21.52 -6.26 -2.21
CA PHE A 55 20.83 -5.74 -1.06
C PHE A 55 21.56 -5.90 0.27
N ASP A 56 21.55 -4.82 1.06
CA ASP A 56 21.85 -4.75 2.49
C ASP A 56 20.99 -3.66 3.15
N ALA A 57 19.65 -3.77 3.09
CA ALA A 57 18.78 -2.84 3.79
C ALA A 57 18.23 -3.48 5.06
N ASP A 58 18.47 -2.83 6.15
CA ASP A 58 17.86 -3.17 7.40
C ASP A 58 16.51 -2.42 7.54
N LEU A 59 15.63 -2.94 8.37
CA LEU A 59 14.32 -2.38 8.61
C LEU A 59 14.39 -0.94 9.18
N HIS A 60 15.43 -0.61 9.93
CA HIS A 60 15.67 0.75 10.44
C HIS A 60 15.95 1.75 9.31
N TYR A 61 16.75 1.35 8.32
CA TYR A 61 17.00 2.17 7.15
C TYR A 61 15.72 2.44 6.38
N VAL A 62 14.91 1.40 6.17
CA VAL A 62 13.62 1.51 5.49
C VAL A 62 12.67 2.43 6.26
N ARG A 63 12.59 2.25 7.59
CA ARG A 63 11.76 3.10 8.45
C ARG A 63 12.17 4.56 8.37
N ALA A 64 13.46 4.84 8.47
CA ALA A 64 13.97 6.20 8.37
C ALA A 64 13.67 6.84 7.00
N ALA A 65 13.76 6.06 5.91
CA ALA A 65 13.42 6.52 4.57
C ALA A 65 11.92 6.88 4.47
N VAL A 66 11.04 6.01 4.98
CA VAL A 66 9.59 6.28 5.01
C VAL A 66 9.29 7.53 5.83
N ASP A 67 9.81 7.63 7.06
CA ASP A 67 9.58 8.77 7.94
C ASP A 67 10.10 10.10 7.33
N SER A 68 11.17 10.05 6.52
CA SER A 68 11.74 11.23 5.87
C SER A 68 10.85 11.82 4.79
N ILE A 69 10.04 11.02 4.10
CA ILE A 69 9.17 11.48 3.02
C ILE A 69 7.77 11.88 3.50
N LEU A 70 7.31 11.38 4.65
CA LEU A 70 5.95 11.63 5.14
C LEU A 70 5.54 13.11 5.20
N PRO A 71 6.42 14.05 5.55
CA PRO A 71 6.07 15.49 5.54
C PRO A 71 5.66 16.02 4.16
N GLU A 72 6.06 15.35 3.08
CA GLU A 72 5.70 15.71 1.70
C GLU A 72 4.26 15.23 1.34
N PHE A 73 3.68 14.34 2.15
CA PHE A 73 2.38 13.71 1.91
C PHE A 73 1.38 13.96 3.07
N PRO A 74 0.90 15.21 3.25
CA PRO A 74 0.08 15.58 4.40
C PRO A 74 -1.27 14.86 4.48
N MET A 75 -1.75 14.25 3.37
CA MET A 75 -2.96 13.44 3.32
C MET A 75 -2.75 11.99 3.78
N VAL A 76 -1.50 11.59 3.98
CA VAL A 76 -1.14 10.26 4.47
C VAL A 76 -0.92 10.33 5.97
N SER A 77 -1.54 9.43 6.69
CA SER A 77 -1.38 9.31 8.14
C SER A 77 -1.14 7.86 8.56
N ASN A 78 -0.63 7.70 9.77
CA ASN A 78 -0.50 6.42 10.46
C ASN A 78 0.13 5.30 9.60
N VAL A 79 1.39 5.48 9.20
CA VAL A 79 2.16 4.40 8.56
C VAL A 79 2.44 3.30 9.57
N HIS A 80 1.95 2.09 9.28
CA HIS A 80 2.06 0.94 10.17
C HIS A 80 2.37 -0.34 9.39
N ASP A 81 2.59 -1.43 10.10
CA ASP A 81 2.85 -2.76 9.54
C ASP A 81 4.03 -2.80 8.53
N LEU A 82 5.04 -1.93 8.75
CA LEU A 82 6.23 -1.87 7.92
C LEU A 82 7.01 -3.19 8.00
N ARG A 83 7.22 -3.79 6.86
CA ARG A 83 7.88 -5.10 6.72
C ARG A 83 8.92 -5.07 5.62
N LEU A 84 10.01 -5.78 5.87
CA LEU A 84 11.03 -6.11 4.90
C LEU A 84 11.07 -7.61 4.73
N THR A 85 10.78 -8.09 3.53
CA THR A 85 10.81 -9.52 3.19
C THR A 85 11.68 -9.73 1.95
N HIS A 86 12.07 -10.99 1.70
CA HIS A 86 12.81 -11.34 0.49
C HIS A 86 11.98 -12.32 -0.33
N MET A 87 11.77 -12.01 -1.60
CA MET A 87 11.08 -12.87 -2.53
C MET A 87 12.01 -13.24 -3.68
N GLY A 88 12.43 -14.51 -3.75
CA GLY A 88 13.41 -14.94 -4.75
C GLY A 88 14.78 -14.25 -4.64
N GLY A 89 15.18 -13.85 -3.41
CA GLY A 89 16.43 -13.13 -3.17
C GLY A 89 16.32 -11.60 -3.34
N THR A 90 15.18 -11.11 -3.79
CA THR A 90 14.92 -9.68 -3.99
C THR A 90 14.21 -9.09 -2.78
N PRO A 91 14.66 -7.93 -2.24
CA PRO A 91 14.00 -7.29 -1.12
C PRO A 91 12.65 -6.69 -1.54
N LEU A 92 11.64 -6.94 -0.73
CA LEU A 92 10.32 -6.35 -0.82
C LEU A 92 10.03 -5.60 0.47
N VAL A 93 9.76 -4.33 0.36
CA VAL A 93 9.22 -3.51 1.45
C VAL A 93 7.71 -3.44 1.28
N SER A 94 6.99 -3.72 2.35
CA SER A 94 5.54 -3.49 2.40
C SER A 94 5.17 -2.71 3.65
N PHE A 95 4.19 -1.82 3.53
CA PHE A 95 3.61 -1.11 4.65
C PHE A 95 2.19 -0.64 4.35
N HIS A 96 1.45 -0.35 5.41
CA HIS A 96 0.12 0.22 5.36
C HIS A 96 0.18 1.70 5.70
N CYS A 97 -0.69 2.49 5.08
CA CYS A 97 -0.90 3.89 5.45
C CYS A 97 -2.38 4.26 5.34
N ILE A 98 -2.82 5.20 6.17
CA ILE A 98 -4.20 5.67 6.17
C ILE A 98 -4.30 6.90 5.27
N ILE A 99 -5.26 6.89 4.35
CA ILE A 99 -5.64 8.01 3.48
C ILE A 99 -7.14 8.28 3.65
N ASP A 100 -7.59 9.49 3.33
CA ASP A 100 -9.01 9.84 3.37
C ASP A 100 -9.83 8.88 2.49
N GLY A 101 -10.78 8.18 3.11
CA GLY A 101 -11.59 7.15 2.46
C GLY A 101 -12.61 7.68 1.45
N ASP A 102 -12.85 8.98 1.41
CA ASP A 102 -13.79 9.62 0.48
C ASP A 102 -13.09 10.11 -0.81
N LEU A 103 -11.77 9.96 -0.89
CA LEU A 103 -11.05 10.19 -2.14
C LEU A 103 -11.37 9.10 -3.17
N SER A 104 -11.32 9.49 -4.46
CA SER A 104 -11.42 8.49 -5.52
C SER A 104 -10.22 7.53 -5.47
N LEU A 105 -10.43 6.30 -5.92
CA LEU A 105 -9.36 5.31 -6.01
C LEU A 105 -8.18 5.82 -6.86
N ALA A 106 -8.46 6.56 -7.95
CA ALA A 106 -7.43 7.13 -8.79
C ALA A 106 -6.52 8.11 -8.01
N VAL A 107 -7.11 9.00 -7.20
CA VAL A 107 -6.34 9.95 -6.38
C VAL A 107 -5.53 9.22 -5.31
N ALA A 108 -6.12 8.25 -4.62
CA ALA A 108 -5.41 7.45 -3.60
C ALA A 108 -4.24 6.67 -4.21
N HIS A 109 -4.44 6.11 -5.40
CA HIS A 109 -3.38 5.43 -6.16
C HIS A 109 -2.25 6.38 -6.58
N ASP A 110 -2.58 7.58 -7.06
CA ASP A 110 -1.58 8.58 -7.44
C ASP A 110 -0.71 8.96 -6.23
N VAL A 111 -1.31 9.13 -5.05
CA VAL A 111 -0.57 9.39 -3.81
C VAL A 111 0.38 8.24 -3.48
N ALA A 112 -0.09 6.99 -3.53
CA ALA A 112 0.74 5.82 -3.27
C ALA A 112 1.90 5.71 -4.29
N THR A 113 1.62 5.97 -5.58
CA THR A 113 2.63 5.97 -6.65
C THR A 113 3.69 7.06 -6.45
N ASP A 114 3.29 8.25 -6.01
CA ASP A 114 4.22 9.35 -5.73
C ASP A 114 5.07 9.05 -4.50
N MET A 115 4.50 8.45 -3.45
CA MET A 115 5.24 7.96 -2.29
C MET A 115 6.27 6.90 -2.70
N GLU A 116 5.88 5.94 -3.51
CA GLU A 116 6.79 4.90 -4.02
C GLU A 116 7.95 5.52 -4.80
N ARG A 117 7.65 6.43 -5.73
CA ARG A 117 8.68 7.14 -6.52
C ARG A 117 9.63 7.93 -5.61
N ARG A 118 9.10 8.59 -4.60
CA ARG A 118 9.89 9.35 -3.65
C ARG A 118 10.76 8.45 -2.78
N LEU A 119 10.23 7.32 -2.31
CA LEU A 119 11.00 6.31 -1.57
C LEU A 119 12.13 5.73 -2.41
N ARG A 120 11.92 5.41 -3.68
CA ARG A 120 12.99 4.95 -4.59
C ARG A 120 14.11 5.97 -4.74
N THR A 121 13.80 7.27 -4.68
CA THR A 121 14.81 8.34 -4.72
C THR A 121 15.62 8.40 -3.43
N CYS A 122 14.96 8.30 -2.27
CA CYS A 122 15.60 8.39 -0.95
C CYS A 122 16.31 7.09 -0.55
N ALA A 123 15.81 5.96 -1.03
CA ALA A 123 16.30 4.64 -0.69
C ALA A 123 16.49 3.77 -1.97
N PRO A 124 17.47 4.10 -2.83
CA PRO A 124 17.65 3.47 -4.15
C PRO A 124 17.99 1.98 -4.09
N LYS A 125 18.28 1.45 -2.90
CA LYS A 125 18.50 0.01 -2.68
C LYS A 125 17.20 -0.80 -2.58
N LEU A 126 16.04 -0.14 -2.47
CA LEU A 126 14.75 -0.82 -2.40
C LEU A 126 14.28 -1.13 -3.83
N ASP A 127 14.17 -2.41 -4.13
CA ASP A 127 13.74 -2.88 -5.45
C ASP A 127 12.20 -2.91 -5.56
N ARG A 128 11.55 -3.55 -4.61
CA ARG A 128 10.09 -3.67 -4.57
C ARG A 128 9.51 -2.96 -3.37
N ILE A 129 8.55 -2.08 -3.63
CA ILE A 129 7.82 -1.34 -2.62
C ILE A 129 6.34 -1.64 -2.84
N LEU A 130 5.65 -2.08 -1.80
CA LEU A 130 4.22 -2.33 -1.79
C LEU A 130 3.58 -1.46 -0.72
N ILE A 131 2.76 -0.51 -1.15
CA ILE A 131 2.04 0.39 -0.26
C ILE A 131 0.56 -0.02 -0.25
N HIS A 132 0.06 -0.43 0.91
CA HIS A 132 -1.36 -0.69 1.11
C HIS A 132 -2.03 0.55 1.70
N THR A 133 -3.02 1.08 0.99
CA THR A 133 -3.77 2.26 1.42
C THR A 133 -5.05 1.83 2.13
N ASP A 134 -5.16 2.17 3.41
CA ASP A 134 -6.35 1.95 4.20
C ASP A 134 -7.19 3.23 4.27
N PRO A 135 -8.51 3.15 4.11
CA PRO A 135 -9.35 4.33 4.26
C PRO A 135 -9.39 4.78 5.73
N SER A 136 -9.36 6.09 5.96
CA SER A 136 -9.64 6.64 7.29
C SER A 136 -11.02 6.16 7.77
N ALA A 137 -11.12 5.79 9.05
CA ALA A 137 -12.41 5.44 9.63
C ALA A 137 -13.36 6.64 9.54
N LEU A 138 -14.62 6.41 9.15
CA LEU A 138 -15.67 7.40 9.33
C LEU A 138 -15.77 7.72 10.82
N ILE A 139 -15.50 8.96 11.21
CA ILE A 139 -15.90 9.45 12.52
C ILE A 139 -17.42 9.55 12.46
N VAL A 140 -18.09 8.47 12.84
CA VAL A 140 -19.53 8.52 13.11
C VAL A 140 -19.68 9.40 14.34
N MET A 141 -19.97 10.69 14.15
CA MET A 141 -20.37 11.56 15.24
C MET A 141 -21.62 10.93 15.87
N PRO A 142 -21.64 10.69 17.19
CA PRO A 142 -22.85 10.21 17.82
C PRO A 142 -23.95 11.23 17.55
N GLU A 143 -25.09 10.77 17.00
CA GLU A 143 -26.28 11.59 16.88
C GLU A 143 -26.63 12.11 18.28
N GLU A 144 -26.53 13.43 18.47
CA GLU A 144 -27.07 14.08 19.66
C GLU A 144 -28.59 13.83 19.68
N ARG A 145 -29.03 13.07 20.66
CA ARG A 145 -30.45 12.88 20.98
C ARG A 145 -30.92 14.01 21.88
#